data_5a2f7de193034853cc75fbe7d545adf0
#
_entry.id   5a2f7de193034853cc75fbe7d545adf0
#
_cell.length_a   1.000
_cell.length_b   1.000
_cell.length_c   1.000
_cell.angle_alpha   90.00
_cell.angle_beta   90.00
_cell.angle_gamma   90.00
#
_symmetry.space_group_name_H-M   'P 1'
#
loop_
_entity.id
_entity.type
_entity.pdbx_description
1 polymer ?
#
loop_
_entity_poly.entity_id
_entity_poly.type
_entity_poly.pdbx_seq_one_letter_code
_entity_poly.pdbx_strand_id
1 'polypeptide(L)'
;MNEDILINITPQETRVALILQGAVQELHIERTLTRGLAGNVYSGKVVRVLPGMQSAFIDIGLERAAFLHVADIWEARSHDGATVPPTPIEKILFDGQVLTVQVIKDPIGTKGARLSTQISIAGRMLVYLPQDSHIGISQKIEKESERELLRTRMQGLLPADEKGGYIVRTQAEDAPDADLAADIDYLRKTWAAIVHGARTRPATSLLYQDLNLAQRVMRDFVHDETAAIQVDSRENHVKLAEFAQAYTPSVLSRLQHYTGERPLFDLYGVEEEILRALGRRVDLKSGGYLIVDQTEAMTTIDVNTGGFVGGRNFADTIFKTNLEAAHAIARQLRLRNLGGIIILDFIDMDNNEHRNAVLAELKKALARDRTKVSVSGFSALGLVEMTRKRTRESLAHILCEPCPACAGKGQVKTSRTICYEILRELLREAKQFNPREFRILASQEVIDLFLEEESQHLAMLGDFIGKRISLQVETSYHQEQYDVILM
;
A
#
# COMPACT_ATOMS: atom_id res chain seq x y z
N MET A 1 -17.91 7.86 19.05
CA MET A 1 -16.77 8.78 18.76
C MET A 1 -16.95 9.27 17.34
N ASN A 2 -16.88 10.58 17.07
CA ASN A 2 -17.13 11.10 15.72
C ASN A 2 -15.91 10.94 14.85
N GLU A 3 -16.06 10.22 13.74
CA GLU A 3 -15.07 10.10 12.67
C GLU A 3 -15.50 11.00 11.51
N ASP A 4 -14.60 11.82 10.98
CA ASP A 4 -14.82 12.61 9.77
C ASP A 4 -14.00 12.03 8.62
N ILE A 5 -14.58 12.00 7.44
CA ILE A 5 -13.93 11.56 6.20
C ILE A 5 -13.74 12.78 5.31
N LEU A 6 -12.49 13.08 4.97
CA LEU A 6 -12.13 14.19 4.08
C LEU A 6 -11.73 13.64 2.72
N ILE A 7 -12.32 14.16 1.66
CA ILE A 7 -12.04 13.74 0.28
C ILE A 7 -11.57 14.96 -0.50
N ASN A 8 -10.29 14.96 -0.86
CA ASN A 8 -9.67 15.96 -1.71
C ASN A 8 -9.48 15.39 -3.11
N ILE A 9 -10.04 16.04 -4.13
CA ILE A 9 -10.03 15.56 -5.51
C ILE A 9 -9.46 16.61 -6.45
N THR A 10 -8.36 16.24 -7.10
CA THR A 10 -7.78 16.98 -8.23
C THR A 10 -7.87 16.14 -9.51
N PRO A 11 -7.64 16.70 -10.70
CA PRO A 11 -7.59 15.91 -11.93
C PRO A 11 -6.51 14.83 -11.93
N GLN A 12 -5.42 15.01 -11.16
CA GLN A 12 -4.28 14.13 -11.12
C GLN A 12 -4.39 13.04 -10.08
N GLU A 13 -5.05 13.33 -8.93
CA GLU A 13 -5.15 12.38 -7.82
C GLU A 13 -6.39 12.62 -6.95
N THR A 14 -6.84 11.57 -6.32
CA THR A 14 -7.83 11.58 -5.24
C THR A 14 -7.14 11.18 -3.94
N ARG A 15 -7.30 12.02 -2.91
CA ARG A 15 -6.78 11.75 -1.57
C ARG A 15 -7.91 11.69 -0.57
N VAL A 16 -7.85 10.73 0.35
CA VAL A 16 -8.86 10.57 1.41
C VAL A 16 -8.17 10.44 2.75
N ALA A 17 -8.57 11.25 3.70
CA ALA A 17 -8.11 11.19 5.08
C ALA A 17 -9.26 10.85 6.02
N LEU A 18 -9.04 9.90 6.93
CA LEU A 18 -9.93 9.57 8.02
C LEU A 18 -9.44 10.28 9.28
N ILE A 19 -10.30 11.11 9.86
CA ILE A 19 -9.99 11.93 11.03
C ILE A 19 -10.79 11.39 12.22
N LEU A 20 -10.12 11.09 13.31
CA LEU A 20 -10.75 10.73 14.57
C LEU A 20 -10.24 11.64 15.68
N GLN A 21 -11.15 12.35 16.35
CA GLN A 21 -10.81 13.31 17.42
C GLN A 21 -9.74 14.33 17.00
N GLY A 22 -9.84 14.85 15.76
CA GLY A 22 -8.91 15.83 15.22
C GLY A 22 -7.54 15.29 14.80
N ALA A 23 -7.32 13.96 14.84
CA ALA A 23 -6.07 13.34 14.42
C ALA A 23 -6.29 12.45 13.19
N VAL A 24 -5.42 12.56 12.19
CA VAL A 24 -5.42 11.70 11.00
C VAL A 24 -5.10 10.26 11.40
N GLN A 25 -5.99 9.35 11.10
CA GLN A 25 -5.83 7.91 11.40
C GLN A 25 -5.38 7.10 10.19
N GLU A 26 -5.94 7.42 9.04
CA GLU A 26 -5.64 6.74 7.78
C GLU A 26 -5.55 7.76 6.65
N LEU A 27 -4.69 7.48 5.69
CA LEU A 27 -4.56 8.26 4.46
C LEU A 27 -4.59 7.31 3.27
N HIS A 28 -5.38 7.65 2.27
CA HIS A 28 -5.48 6.92 1.02
C HIS A 28 -5.21 7.87 -0.14
N ILE A 29 -4.38 7.44 -1.10
CA ILE A 29 -4.03 8.20 -2.29
C ILE A 29 -4.23 7.30 -3.51
N GLU A 30 -4.92 7.82 -4.51
CA GLU A 30 -5.09 7.16 -5.81
C GLU A 30 -4.78 8.17 -6.91
N ARG A 31 -3.73 7.94 -7.68
CA ARG A 31 -3.35 8.78 -8.82
C ARG A 31 -4.07 8.32 -10.07
N THR A 32 -4.57 9.27 -10.87
CA THR A 32 -5.35 8.98 -12.08
C THR A 32 -4.55 8.15 -13.09
N LEU A 33 -3.27 8.48 -13.29
CA LEU A 33 -2.39 7.80 -14.26
C LEU A 33 -1.94 6.40 -13.81
N THR A 34 -1.88 6.14 -12.51
CA THR A 34 -1.42 4.86 -11.94
C THR A 34 -2.56 4.10 -11.24
N ARG A 35 -3.81 4.45 -11.60
CA ARG A 35 -4.97 3.75 -11.07
C ARG A 35 -4.89 2.27 -11.42
N GLY A 36 -4.98 1.40 -10.42
CA GLY A 36 -4.97 -0.04 -10.59
C GLY A 36 -6.13 -0.52 -11.46
N LEU A 37 -5.92 -1.63 -12.13
CA LEU A 37 -6.91 -2.32 -12.97
C LEU A 37 -7.60 -3.45 -12.21
N ALA A 38 -7.08 -3.82 -11.03
CA ALA A 38 -7.63 -4.90 -10.21
C ALA A 38 -9.11 -4.63 -9.89
N GLY A 39 -9.96 -5.65 -10.11
CA GLY A 39 -11.41 -5.56 -10.01
C GLY A 39 -12.11 -5.28 -11.35
N ASN A 40 -11.45 -4.65 -12.31
CA ASN A 40 -12.03 -4.38 -13.63
C ASN A 40 -12.35 -5.68 -14.39
N VAL A 41 -13.45 -5.68 -15.12
CA VAL A 41 -13.88 -6.81 -15.97
C VAL A 41 -13.80 -6.41 -17.43
N TYR A 42 -13.20 -7.26 -18.24
CA TYR A 42 -12.99 -7.06 -19.67
C TYR A 42 -13.57 -8.19 -20.50
N SER A 43 -13.93 -7.89 -21.76
CA SER A 43 -14.09 -8.87 -22.81
C SER A 43 -12.69 -9.17 -23.37
N GLY A 44 -12.03 -10.22 -22.91
CA GLY A 44 -10.68 -10.59 -23.33
C GLY A 44 -10.66 -11.50 -24.56
N LYS A 45 -9.62 -11.37 -25.40
CA LYS A 45 -9.38 -12.27 -26.53
C LYS A 45 -8.11 -13.08 -26.30
N VAL A 46 -8.18 -14.39 -26.40
CA VAL A 46 -7.02 -15.28 -26.29
C VAL A 46 -6.06 -15.01 -27.45
N VAL A 47 -4.85 -14.58 -27.12
CA VAL A 47 -3.78 -14.34 -28.08
C VAL A 47 -3.02 -15.62 -28.35
N ARG A 48 -2.69 -16.35 -27.26
CA ARG A 48 -1.92 -17.59 -27.35
C ARG A 48 -2.12 -18.46 -26.11
N VAL A 49 -2.33 -19.75 -26.33
CA VAL A 49 -2.33 -20.77 -25.28
C VAL A 49 -0.93 -21.38 -25.15
N LEU A 50 -0.49 -21.58 -23.90
CA LEU A 50 0.81 -22.15 -23.54
C LEU A 50 0.62 -23.43 -22.70
N PRO A 51 0.42 -24.60 -23.31
CA PRO A 51 0.15 -25.83 -22.57
C PRO A 51 1.26 -26.21 -21.57
N GLY A 52 2.52 -26.02 -21.92
CA GLY A 52 3.65 -26.32 -21.06
C GLY A 52 3.73 -25.51 -19.76
N MET A 53 3.07 -24.36 -19.73
CA MET A 53 2.94 -23.47 -18.54
C MET A 53 1.53 -23.49 -17.97
N GLN A 54 0.62 -24.26 -18.51
CA GLN A 54 -0.80 -24.29 -18.14
C GLN A 54 -1.39 -22.88 -18.03
N SER A 55 -1.12 -22.02 -19.04
CA SER A 55 -1.45 -20.60 -19.03
C SER A 55 -1.80 -20.10 -20.43
N ALA A 56 -2.43 -18.93 -20.50
CA ALA A 56 -2.72 -18.24 -21.75
C ALA A 56 -2.42 -16.75 -21.63
N PHE A 57 -2.04 -16.14 -22.75
CA PHE A 57 -1.99 -14.68 -22.90
C PHE A 57 -3.30 -14.18 -23.47
N ILE A 58 -3.87 -13.18 -22.84
CA ILE A 58 -5.19 -12.59 -23.16
C ILE A 58 -4.99 -11.11 -23.47
N ASP A 59 -5.46 -10.70 -24.62
CA ASP A 59 -5.57 -9.28 -24.98
C ASP A 59 -6.84 -8.71 -24.35
N ILE A 60 -6.70 -7.67 -23.54
CA ILE A 60 -7.79 -6.93 -22.88
C ILE A 60 -7.81 -5.45 -23.30
N GLY A 61 -7.12 -5.09 -24.40
CA GLY A 61 -7.04 -3.72 -24.90
C GLY A 61 -5.96 -2.85 -24.23
N LEU A 62 -4.98 -3.46 -23.56
CA LEU A 62 -3.82 -2.78 -23.00
C LEU A 62 -2.58 -2.99 -23.89
N GLU A 63 -1.54 -2.17 -23.69
CA GLU A 63 -0.26 -2.32 -24.44
C GLU A 63 0.35 -3.72 -24.34
N ARG A 64 0.12 -4.40 -23.21
CA ARG A 64 0.65 -5.74 -22.96
C ARG A 64 -0.48 -6.72 -22.71
N ALA A 65 -0.34 -7.90 -23.32
CA ALA A 65 -1.24 -9.01 -23.06
C ALA A 65 -1.20 -9.41 -21.58
N ALA A 66 -2.37 -9.67 -21.03
CA ALA A 66 -2.55 -10.12 -19.66
C ALA A 66 -2.38 -11.64 -19.55
N PHE A 67 -2.12 -12.14 -18.35
CA PHE A 67 -1.81 -13.54 -18.05
C PHE A 67 -2.96 -14.23 -17.34
N LEU A 68 -3.40 -15.38 -17.87
CA LEU A 68 -4.43 -16.22 -17.28
C LEU A 68 -3.85 -17.63 -17.02
N HIS A 69 -3.82 -18.06 -15.77
CA HIS A 69 -3.36 -19.40 -15.39
C HIS A 69 -4.56 -20.36 -15.24
N VAL A 70 -4.37 -21.63 -15.54
CA VAL A 70 -5.43 -22.66 -15.45
C VAL A 70 -6.13 -22.70 -14.09
N ALA A 71 -5.41 -22.50 -13.00
CA ALA A 71 -5.96 -22.42 -11.64
C ALA A 71 -6.93 -21.26 -11.41
N ASP A 72 -6.86 -20.22 -12.25
CA ASP A 72 -7.74 -19.04 -12.21
C ASP A 72 -8.92 -19.14 -13.19
N ILE A 73 -9.08 -20.30 -13.87
CA ILE A 73 -10.18 -20.59 -14.77
C ILE A 73 -11.24 -21.40 -13.98
N TRP A 74 -12.48 -20.89 -13.96
CA TRP A 74 -13.58 -21.52 -13.24
C TRP A 74 -13.87 -22.94 -13.74
N GLU A 75 -13.97 -23.12 -15.05
CA GLU A 75 -14.28 -24.38 -15.72
C GLU A 75 -13.19 -25.46 -15.53
N ALA A 76 -11.99 -25.06 -15.13
CA ALA A 76 -10.89 -25.99 -14.85
C ALA A 76 -11.01 -26.66 -13.48
N ARG A 77 -11.87 -26.16 -12.59
CA ARG A 77 -12.02 -26.65 -11.20
C ARG A 77 -12.99 -27.83 -11.15
N SER A 78 -12.63 -28.86 -10.40
CA SER A 78 -13.57 -29.93 -10.04
C SER A 78 -14.49 -29.44 -8.92
N HIS A 79 -15.81 -29.49 -9.13
CA HIS A 79 -16.83 -29.01 -8.18
C HIS A 79 -17.11 -29.98 -7.02
N ASP A 80 -16.65 -31.23 -7.10
CA ASP A 80 -17.02 -32.30 -6.16
C ASP A 80 -16.03 -32.56 -5.02
N GLY A 81 -15.14 -31.64 -4.70
CA GLY A 81 -14.19 -31.81 -3.59
C GLY A 81 -13.17 -32.96 -3.76
N ALA A 82 -13.23 -33.68 -4.88
CA ALA A 82 -12.28 -34.72 -5.23
C ALA A 82 -10.96 -34.07 -5.72
N THR A 83 -9.82 -34.63 -5.32
CA THR A 83 -8.46 -34.29 -5.78
C THR A 83 -8.24 -34.73 -7.24
N VAL A 84 -9.13 -34.28 -8.16
CA VAL A 84 -8.94 -34.51 -9.59
C VAL A 84 -8.02 -33.40 -10.12
N PRO A 85 -6.95 -33.73 -10.88
CA PRO A 85 -6.11 -32.72 -11.48
C PRO A 85 -6.96 -31.79 -12.38
N PRO A 86 -6.68 -30.47 -12.39
CA PRO A 86 -7.44 -29.53 -13.20
C PRO A 86 -7.39 -29.92 -14.67
N THR A 87 -8.49 -29.67 -15.39
CA THR A 87 -8.54 -29.92 -16.83
C THR A 87 -7.43 -29.10 -17.52
N PRO A 88 -6.59 -29.71 -18.38
CA PRO A 88 -5.52 -29.01 -19.08
C PRO A 88 -6.06 -27.83 -19.88
N ILE A 89 -5.29 -26.69 -19.88
CA ILE A 89 -5.74 -25.42 -20.45
C ILE A 89 -6.07 -25.52 -21.95
N GLU A 90 -5.34 -26.34 -22.70
CA GLU A 90 -5.55 -26.56 -24.13
C GLU A 90 -6.87 -27.29 -24.47
N LYS A 91 -7.56 -27.84 -23.46
CA LYS A 91 -8.90 -28.41 -23.62
C LYS A 91 -10.00 -27.39 -23.31
N ILE A 92 -9.65 -26.27 -22.71
CA ILE A 92 -10.60 -25.24 -22.26
C ILE A 92 -10.52 -24.01 -23.16
N LEU A 93 -9.30 -23.61 -23.56
CA LEU A 93 -9.05 -22.39 -24.32
C LEU A 93 -8.36 -22.67 -25.66
N PHE A 94 -8.71 -21.88 -26.66
CA PHE A 94 -8.06 -21.87 -27.98
C PHE A 94 -7.75 -20.44 -28.44
N ASP A 95 -6.76 -20.28 -29.30
CA ASP A 95 -6.36 -18.99 -29.82
C ASP A 95 -7.50 -18.30 -30.56
N GLY A 96 -7.73 -17.03 -30.29
CA GLY A 96 -8.81 -16.22 -30.85
C GLY A 96 -10.15 -16.29 -30.08
N GLN A 97 -10.28 -17.17 -29.10
CA GLN A 97 -11.49 -17.26 -28.26
C GLN A 97 -11.70 -15.95 -27.48
N VAL A 98 -12.97 -15.54 -27.37
CA VAL A 98 -13.37 -14.38 -26.56
C VAL A 98 -14.01 -14.88 -25.27
N LEU A 99 -13.58 -14.30 -24.13
CA LEU A 99 -14.07 -14.68 -22.82
C LEU A 99 -14.14 -13.46 -21.87
N THR A 100 -15.03 -13.51 -20.90
CA THR A 100 -15.11 -12.49 -19.84
C THR A 100 -14.08 -12.78 -18.77
N VAL A 101 -13.21 -11.80 -18.48
CA VAL A 101 -12.12 -11.93 -17.51
C VAL A 101 -12.09 -10.75 -16.56
N GLN A 102 -11.68 -11.00 -15.32
CA GLN A 102 -11.45 -9.99 -14.30
C GLN A 102 -9.96 -9.89 -13.98
N VAL A 103 -9.46 -8.67 -13.82
CA VAL A 103 -8.10 -8.43 -13.34
C VAL A 103 -8.05 -8.69 -11.83
N ILE A 104 -7.20 -9.63 -11.40
CA ILE A 104 -6.99 -9.95 -9.98
C ILE A 104 -5.70 -9.37 -9.41
N LYS A 105 -4.73 -9.03 -10.29
CA LYS A 105 -3.51 -8.31 -9.92
C LYS A 105 -3.10 -7.38 -11.05
N ASP A 106 -2.67 -6.19 -10.66
CA ASP A 106 -2.15 -5.18 -11.58
C ASP A 106 -0.87 -5.64 -12.30
N PRO A 107 -0.56 -5.07 -13.49
CA PRO A 107 0.73 -5.27 -14.12
C PRO A 107 1.86 -4.79 -13.20
N ILE A 108 2.96 -5.55 -13.12
CA ILE A 108 4.13 -5.18 -12.30
C ILE A 108 5.40 -5.29 -13.16
N GLY A 109 6.11 -4.19 -13.34
CA GLY A 109 7.33 -4.13 -14.13
C GLY A 109 7.10 -4.60 -15.57
N THR A 110 7.74 -5.70 -15.97
CA THR A 110 7.62 -6.29 -17.32
C THR A 110 6.46 -7.29 -17.45
N LYS A 111 5.76 -7.63 -16.36
CA LYS A 111 4.69 -8.63 -16.37
C LYS A 111 3.33 -7.98 -16.62
N GLY A 112 2.53 -8.56 -17.51
CA GLY A 112 1.14 -8.17 -17.74
C GLY A 112 0.23 -8.44 -16.53
N ALA A 113 -0.98 -7.87 -16.55
CA ALA A 113 -1.99 -8.08 -15.52
C ALA A 113 -2.33 -9.56 -15.36
N ARG A 114 -2.61 -10.02 -14.13
CA ARG A 114 -3.11 -11.37 -13.89
C ARG A 114 -4.63 -11.39 -13.92
N LEU A 115 -5.18 -12.34 -14.65
CA LEU A 115 -6.61 -12.48 -14.87
C LEU A 115 -7.19 -13.71 -14.16
N SER A 116 -8.51 -13.68 -13.99
CA SER A 116 -9.33 -14.83 -13.62
C SER A 116 -10.63 -14.82 -14.44
N THR A 117 -11.16 -16.00 -14.77
CA THR A 117 -12.53 -16.11 -15.29
C THR A 117 -13.55 -16.14 -14.14
N GLN A 118 -13.10 -16.41 -12.92
CA GLN A 118 -13.97 -16.36 -11.74
C GLN A 118 -14.24 -14.88 -11.37
N ILE A 119 -15.35 -14.38 -11.88
CA ILE A 119 -15.77 -12.98 -11.64
C ILE A 119 -16.32 -12.84 -10.22
N SER A 120 -15.91 -11.77 -9.55
CA SER A 120 -16.43 -11.39 -8.24
C SER A 120 -16.75 -9.90 -8.23
N ILE A 121 -17.98 -9.54 -7.86
CA ILE A 121 -18.43 -8.14 -7.81
C ILE A 121 -18.71 -7.79 -6.35
N ALA A 122 -17.97 -6.80 -5.82
CA ALA A 122 -18.09 -6.39 -4.44
C ALA A 122 -19.18 -5.32 -4.28
N GLY A 123 -20.24 -5.65 -3.54
CA GLY A 123 -21.20 -4.70 -2.97
C GLY A 123 -20.73 -4.16 -1.61
N ARG A 124 -21.63 -3.50 -0.89
CA ARG A 124 -21.35 -3.00 0.47
C ARG A 124 -21.32 -4.13 1.48
N MET A 125 -22.34 -4.96 1.49
CA MET A 125 -22.55 -6.04 2.46
C MET A 125 -22.24 -7.42 1.91
N LEU A 126 -22.24 -7.56 0.59
CA LEU A 126 -22.12 -8.82 -0.12
C LEU A 126 -21.03 -8.76 -1.18
N VAL A 127 -20.47 -9.92 -1.53
CA VAL A 127 -19.72 -10.11 -2.78
C VAL A 127 -20.49 -11.12 -3.62
N TYR A 128 -20.82 -10.77 -4.85
CA TYR A 128 -21.53 -11.64 -5.78
C TYR A 128 -20.57 -12.48 -6.60
N LEU A 129 -20.85 -13.76 -6.71
CA LEU A 129 -20.08 -14.76 -7.47
C LEU A 129 -21.01 -15.38 -8.52
N PRO A 130 -21.07 -14.84 -9.75
CA PRO A 130 -22.05 -15.26 -10.75
C PRO A 130 -21.97 -16.73 -11.18
N GLN A 131 -20.79 -17.33 -11.05
CA GLN A 131 -20.50 -18.70 -11.51
C GLN A 131 -20.53 -19.73 -10.38
N ASP A 132 -20.62 -19.27 -9.13
CA ASP A 132 -20.69 -20.12 -7.94
C ASP A 132 -22.12 -20.05 -7.38
N SER A 133 -22.62 -21.13 -6.79
CA SER A 133 -23.93 -21.14 -6.12
C SER A 133 -23.82 -21.14 -4.59
N HIS A 134 -22.59 -21.05 -4.05
CA HIS A 134 -22.35 -21.15 -2.62
C HIS A 134 -22.61 -19.81 -1.88
N ILE A 135 -23.25 -19.92 -0.69
CA ILE A 135 -23.37 -18.78 0.25
C ILE A 135 -22.26 -18.91 1.29
N GLY A 136 -21.20 -18.11 1.10
CA GLY A 136 -20.09 -17.99 2.03
C GLY A 136 -20.33 -16.90 3.08
N ILE A 137 -19.71 -17.04 4.25
CA ILE A 137 -19.72 -16.01 5.29
C ILE A 137 -18.28 -15.60 5.56
N SER A 138 -18.02 -14.29 5.72
CA SER A 138 -16.69 -13.77 6.01
C SER A 138 -16.05 -14.49 7.21
N GLN A 139 -14.78 -14.88 7.08
CA GLN A 139 -14.03 -15.50 8.18
C GLN A 139 -13.79 -14.57 9.36
N LYS A 140 -14.05 -13.26 9.21
CA LYS A 140 -13.94 -12.27 10.29
C LYS A 140 -15.12 -12.32 11.26
N ILE A 141 -16.24 -12.94 10.86
CA ILE A 141 -17.40 -13.21 11.73
C ILE A 141 -17.07 -14.50 12.46
N GLU A 142 -16.68 -14.42 13.71
CA GLU A 142 -16.10 -15.55 14.46
C GLU A 142 -17.16 -16.45 15.09
N LYS A 143 -18.31 -15.89 15.49
CA LYS A 143 -19.36 -16.65 16.15
C LYS A 143 -20.17 -17.50 15.18
N GLU A 144 -20.16 -18.80 15.36
CA GLU A 144 -20.86 -19.74 14.48
C GLU A 144 -22.38 -19.51 14.47
N SER A 145 -22.98 -19.12 15.60
CA SER A 145 -24.40 -18.78 15.70
C SER A 145 -24.77 -17.58 14.79
N GLU A 146 -23.92 -16.57 14.71
CA GLU A 146 -24.14 -15.41 13.83
C GLU A 146 -23.97 -15.79 12.36
N ARG A 147 -23.01 -16.68 12.05
CA ARG A 147 -22.79 -17.21 10.71
C ARG A 147 -24.02 -17.98 10.19
N GLU A 148 -24.58 -18.85 11.01
CA GLU A 148 -25.79 -19.61 10.66
C GLU A 148 -27.03 -18.71 10.50
N LEU A 149 -27.18 -17.71 11.38
CA LEU A 149 -28.24 -16.72 11.27
C LEU A 149 -28.14 -15.95 9.94
N LEU A 150 -26.95 -15.43 9.60
CA LEU A 150 -26.73 -14.72 8.36
C LEU A 150 -26.94 -15.61 7.13
N ARG A 151 -26.56 -16.88 7.18
CA ARG A 151 -26.81 -17.84 6.09
C ARG A 151 -28.31 -18.06 5.87
N THR A 152 -29.07 -18.23 6.94
CA THR A 152 -30.52 -18.41 6.90
C THR A 152 -31.22 -17.15 6.36
N ARG A 153 -30.81 -15.96 6.83
CA ARG A 153 -31.32 -14.68 6.33
C ARG A 153 -31.08 -14.54 4.83
N MET A 154 -29.85 -14.82 4.36
CA MET A 154 -29.51 -14.76 2.94
C MET A 154 -30.37 -15.69 2.12
N GLN A 155 -30.56 -16.95 2.56
CA GLN A 155 -31.42 -17.91 1.86
C GLN A 155 -32.87 -17.42 1.73
N GLY A 156 -33.38 -16.70 2.72
CA GLY A 156 -34.71 -16.12 2.67
C GLY A 156 -34.86 -14.88 1.79
N LEU A 157 -33.78 -14.17 1.55
CA LEU A 157 -33.74 -12.92 0.75
C LEU A 157 -33.44 -13.16 -0.73
N LEU A 158 -32.80 -14.29 -1.06
CA LEU A 158 -32.44 -14.58 -2.45
C LEU A 158 -33.69 -14.93 -3.29
N PRO A 159 -33.80 -14.37 -4.50
CA PRO A 159 -34.84 -14.74 -5.44
C PRO A 159 -34.76 -16.22 -5.83
N ALA A 160 -35.91 -16.86 -6.10
CA ALA A 160 -35.99 -18.28 -6.44
C ALA A 160 -35.25 -18.63 -7.76
N ASP A 161 -35.02 -17.65 -8.63
CA ASP A 161 -34.34 -17.81 -9.92
C ASP A 161 -32.82 -17.52 -9.83
N GLU A 162 -32.31 -17.21 -8.63
CA GLU A 162 -30.90 -16.88 -8.42
C GLU A 162 -30.01 -18.12 -8.64
N LYS A 163 -28.98 -17.94 -9.47
CA LYS A 163 -27.98 -18.98 -9.79
C LYS A 163 -26.61 -18.68 -9.24
N GLY A 164 -26.39 -17.42 -8.90
CA GLY A 164 -25.10 -16.97 -8.37
C GLY A 164 -24.97 -17.15 -6.87
N GLY A 165 -23.74 -17.28 -6.39
CA GLY A 165 -23.41 -17.33 -4.97
C GLY A 165 -23.09 -15.97 -4.40
N TYR A 166 -23.04 -15.91 -3.08
CA TYR A 166 -22.75 -14.69 -2.34
C TYR A 166 -21.78 -14.96 -1.20
N ILE A 167 -20.86 -14.00 -0.95
CA ILE A 167 -20.08 -13.98 0.28
C ILE A 167 -20.57 -12.82 1.13
N VAL A 168 -21.08 -13.11 2.32
CA VAL A 168 -21.52 -12.13 3.30
C VAL A 168 -20.32 -11.49 3.96
N ARG A 169 -20.22 -10.15 3.90
CA ARG A 169 -19.14 -9.34 4.49
C ARG A 169 -19.49 -8.99 5.93
N THR A 170 -18.49 -8.57 6.70
CA THR A 170 -18.66 -8.14 8.11
C THR A 170 -19.65 -6.99 8.30
N GLN A 171 -19.80 -6.12 7.30
CA GLN A 171 -20.76 -5.00 7.33
C GLN A 171 -22.23 -5.44 7.27
N ALA A 172 -22.48 -6.72 6.98
CA ALA A 172 -23.83 -7.29 6.96
C ALA A 172 -24.30 -7.76 8.35
N GLU A 173 -23.43 -7.80 9.36
CA GLU A 173 -23.69 -8.41 10.67
C GLU A 173 -24.93 -7.78 11.34
N ASP A 174 -24.97 -6.47 11.42
CA ASP A 174 -26.08 -5.71 12.02
C ASP A 174 -27.01 -5.06 10.97
N ALA A 175 -26.83 -5.36 9.70
CA ALA A 175 -27.58 -4.71 8.63
C ALA A 175 -29.05 -5.18 8.59
N PRO A 176 -30.02 -4.26 8.31
CA PRO A 176 -31.40 -4.64 8.07
C PRO A 176 -31.54 -5.47 6.78
N ASP A 177 -32.58 -6.32 6.72
CA ASP A 177 -32.86 -7.15 5.52
C ASP A 177 -33.13 -6.31 4.28
N ALA A 178 -33.70 -5.12 4.43
CA ALA A 178 -33.93 -4.18 3.33
C ALA A 178 -32.61 -3.73 2.66
N ASP A 179 -31.56 -3.52 3.43
CA ASP A 179 -30.24 -3.12 2.94
C ASP A 179 -29.53 -4.28 2.23
N LEU A 180 -29.66 -5.50 2.77
CA LEU A 180 -29.17 -6.72 2.12
C LEU A 180 -29.86 -6.97 0.78
N ALA A 181 -31.19 -6.81 0.74
CA ALA A 181 -31.98 -6.96 -0.49
C ALA A 181 -31.60 -5.91 -1.54
N ALA A 182 -31.34 -4.65 -1.13
CA ALA A 182 -30.88 -3.60 -2.02
C ALA A 182 -29.50 -3.92 -2.61
N ASP A 183 -28.58 -4.47 -1.79
CA ASP A 183 -27.23 -4.85 -2.26
C ASP A 183 -27.31 -6.04 -3.24
N ILE A 184 -28.18 -7.03 -3.01
CA ILE A 184 -28.47 -8.13 -3.93
C ILE A 184 -28.97 -7.58 -5.29
N ASP A 185 -29.94 -6.68 -5.28
CA ASP A 185 -30.52 -6.11 -6.50
C ASP A 185 -29.49 -5.30 -7.30
N TYR A 186 -28.66 -4.50 -6.61
CA TYR A 186 -27.53 -3.80 -7.23
C TYR A 186 -26.54 -4.73 -7.91
N LEU A 187 -26.11 -5.79 -7.21
CA LEU A 187 -25.13 -6.76 -7.71
C LEU A 187 -25.66 -7.52 -8.94
N ARG A 188 -26.94 -7.93 -8.90
CA ARG A 188 -27.61 -8.56 -10.04
C ARG A 188 -27.69 -7.63 -11.26
N LYS A 189 -28.08 -6.37 -11.06
CA LYS A 189 -28.14 -5.37 -12.15
C LYS A 189 -26.76 -5.12 -12.75
N THR A 190 -25.73 -5.00 -11.89
CA THR A 190 -24.34 -4.82 -12.34
C THR A 190 -23.89 -6.01 -13.18
N TRP A 191 -24.15 -7.24 -12.72
CA TRP A 191 -23.81 -8.44 -13.50
C TRP A 191 -24.57 -8.51 -14.82
N ALA A 192 -25.86 -8.22 -14.82
CA ALA A 192 -26.65 -8.18 -16.05
C ALA A 192 -26.10 -7.19 -17.08
N ALA A 193 -25.64 -6.02 -16.63
CA ALA A 193 -24.98 -5.03 -17.48
C ALA A 193 -23.64 -5.53 -18.05
N ILE A 194 -22.83 -6.25 -17.25
CA ILE A 194 -21.59 -6.88 -17.71
C ILE A 194 -21.87 -7.92 -18.78
N VAL A 195 -22.82 -8.82 -18.55
CA VAL A 195 -23.23 -9.86 -19.53
C VAL A 195 -23.77 -9.25 -20.81
N HIS A 196 -24.60 -8.22 -20.71
CA HIS A 196 -25.09 -7.49 -21.89
C HIS A 196 -23.92 -6.85 -22.65
N GLY A 197 -23.01 -6.17 -21.95
CA GLY A 197 -21.82 -5.59 -22.54
C GLY A 197 -20.91 -6.60 -23.23
N ALA A 198 -20.73 -7.79 -22.64
CA ALA A 198 -19.93 -8.87 -23.23
C ALA A 198 -20.49 -9.39 -24.56
N ARG A 199 -21.83 -9.27 -24.77
CA ARG A 199 -22.49 -9.66 -26.02
C ARG A 199 -22.53 -8.56 -27.07
N THR A 200 -22.51 -7.32 -26.67
CA THR A 200 -22.75 -6.16 -27.57
C THR A 200 -21.51 -5.37 -27.90
N ARG A 201 -20.50 -5.40 -27.04
CA ARG A 201 -19.24 -4.66 -27.24
C ARG A 201 -18.20 -5.50 -27.98
N PRO A 202 -17.26 -4.87 -28.70
CA PRO A 202 -16.14 -5.59 -29.32
C PRO A 202 -15.31 -6.36 -28.30
N ALA A 203 -14.59 -7.38 -28.77
CA ALA A 203 -13.53 -7.99 -27.95
C ALA A 203 -12.50 -6.93 -27.52
N THR A 204 -11.78 -7.18 -26.43
CA THR A 204 -10.79 -6.30 -25.80
C THR A 204 -11.34 -5.01 -25.17
N SER A 205 -12.67 -4.93 -24.96
CA SER A 205 -13.28 -3.77 -24.34
C SER A 205 -13.50 -3.93 -22.84
N LEU A 206 -13.43 -2.81 -22.10
CA LEU A 206 -13.80 -2.72 -20.71
C LEU A 206 -15.31 -2.90 -20.54
N LEU A 207 -15.73 -3.90 -19.76
CA LEU A 207 -17.14 -4.20 -19.47
C LEU A 207 -17.61 -3.56 -18.17
N TYR A 208 -16.76 -3.63 -17.14
CA TYR A 208 -17.01 -3.06 -15.82
C TYR A 208 -15.72 -2.46 -15.26
N GLN A 209 -15.81 -1.24 -14.78
CA GLN A 209 -14.73 -0.56 -14.06
C GLN A 209 -15.03 -0.60 -12.58
N ASP A 210 -14.09 -1.10 -11.78
CA ASP A 210 -14.24 -1.09 -10.32
C ASP A 210 -14.31 0.34 -9.78
N LEU A 211 -14.87 0.50 -8.61
CA LEU A 211 -15.09 1.80 -7.97
C LEU A 211 -13.78 2.57 -7.80
N ASN A 212 -13.80 3.88 -8.02
CA ASN A 212 -12.68 4.75 -7.67
C ASN A 212 -12.54 4.89 -6.15
N LEU A 213 -11.43 5.49 -5.70
CA LEU A 213 -11.14 5.63 -4.27
C LEU A 213 -12.29 6.30 -3.50
N ALA A 214 -12.85 7.39 -4.01
CA ALA A 214 -13.92 8.12 -3.34
C ALA A 214 -15.21 7.27 -3.20
N GLN A 215 -15.58 6.54 -4.26
CA GLN A 215 -16.72 5.61 -4.24
C GLN A 215 -16.46 4.41 -3.31
N ARG A 216 -15.24 3.86 -3.32
CA ARG A 216 -14.86 2.78 -2.39
C ARG A 216 -14.95 3.23 -0.93
N VAL A 217 -14.57 4.48 -0.65
CA VAL A 217 -14.70 5.06 0.68
C VAL A 217 -16.16 5.12 1.11
N MET A 218 -17.05 5.59 0.24
CA MET A 218 -18.49 5.63 0.51
C MET A 218 -19.07 4.23 0.78
N ARG A 219 -18.59 3.21 0.07
CA ARG A 219 -19.02 1.82 0.23
C ARG A 219 -18.45 1.15 1.48
N ASP A 220 -17.13 1.30 1.72
CA ASP A 220 -16.40 0.42 2.66
C ASP A 220 -16.04 1.11 3.99
N PHE A 221 -15.95 2.45 4.03
CA PHE A 221 -15.41 3.17 5.18
C PHE A 221 -16.47 3.85 6.03
N VAL A 222 -17.61 4.17 5.45
CA VAL A 222 -18.69 4.83 6.18
C VAL A 222 -19.41 3.83 7.08
N HIS A 223 -19.49 4.17 8.35
CA HIS A 223 -20.20 3.41 9.39
C HIS A 223 -20.97 4.36 10.33
N ASP A 224 -21.63 3.84 11.34
CA ASP A 224 -22.54 4.63 12.18
C ASP A 224 -21.83 5.76 12.98
N GLU A 225 -20.54 5.56 13.31
CA GLU A 225 -19.73 6.59 13.99
C GLU A 225 -19.22 7.70 13.03
N THR A 226 -19.37 7.56 11.71
CA THR A 226 -18.99 8.59 10.73
C THR A 226 -19.92 9.78 10.84
N ALA A 227 -19.42 10.94 11.26
CA ALA A 227 -20.20 12.14 11.47
C ALA A 227 -20.40 12.93 10.16
N ALA A 228 -19.34 13.14 9.40
CA ALA A 228 -19.37 13.90 8.16
C ALA A 228 -18.42 13.34 7.10
N ILE A 229 -18.80 13.53 5.84
CA ILE A 229 -17.97 13.22 4.66
C ILE A 229 -17.87 14.53 3.87
N GLN A 230 -16.71 15.15 3.91
CA GLN A 230 -16.48 16.44 3.26
C GLN A 230 -15.71 16.25 1.95
N VAL A 231 -16.24 16.83 0.88
CA VAL A 231 -15.66 16.76 -0.47
C VAL A 231 -15.40 18.17 -0.98
N ASP A 232 -14.18 18.48 -1.37
CA ASP A 232 -13.77 19.82 -1.81
C ASP A 232 -14.08 20.13 -3.29
N SER A 233 -14.45 19.12 -4.07
CA SER A 233 -14.82 19.26 -5.48
C SER A 233 -16.33 19.21 -5.67
N ARG A 234 -16.93 20.30 -6.15
CA ARG A 234 -18.38 20.37 -6.41
C ARG A 234 -18.85 19.31 -7.41
N GLU A 235 -18.13 19.13 -8.51
CA GLU A 235 -18.48 18.15 -9.53
C GLU A 235 -18.49 16.72 -8.97
N ASN A 236 -17.44 16.39 -8.20
CA ASN A 236 -17.32 15.05 -7.62
C ASN A 236 -18.29 14.85 -6.45
N HIS A 237 -18.63 15.90 -5.70
CA HIS A 237 -19.70 15.83 -4.70
C HIS A 237 -21.04 15.42 -5.34
N VAL A 238 -21.42 16.01 -6.48
CA VAL A 238 -22.65 15.65 -7.21
C VAL A 238 -22.60 14.18 -7.64
N LYS A 239 -21.51 13.74 -8.27
CA LYS A 239 -21.32 12.33 -8.68
C LYS A 239 -21.38 11.34 -7.50
N LEU A 240 -20.81 11.73 -6.35
CA LEU A 240 -20.85 10.91 -5.14
C LEU A 240 -22.25 10.91 -4.50
N ALA A 241 -23.00 12.02 -4.59
CA ALA A 241 -24.38 12.06 -4.13
C ALA A 241 -25.30 11.16 -4.98
N GLU A 242 -25.13 11.18 -6.31
CA GLU A 242 -25.85 10.26 -7.21
C GLU A 242 -25.49 8.80 -6.91
N PHE A 243 -24.21 8.50 -6.70
CA PHE A 243 -23.76 7.19 -6.29
C PHE A 243 -24.35 6.79 -4.93
N ALA A 244 -24.31 7.68 -3.93
CA ALA A 244 -24.87 7.40 -2.61
C ALA A 244 -26.38 7.15 -2.68
N GLN A 245 -27.13 7.94 -3.46
CA GLN A 245 -28.56 7.76 -3.64
C GLN A 245 -28.91 6.39 -4.25
N ALA A 246 -28.07 5.91 -5.18
CA ALA A 246 -28.28 4.63 -5.84
C ALA A 246 -27.88 3.43 -4.99
N TYR A 247 -26.82 3.55 -4.17
CA TYR A 247 -26.14 2.39 -3.55
C TYR A 247 -26.02 2.44 -2.02
N THR A 248 -26.03 3.63 -1.43
CA THR A 248 -25.87 3.84 0.02
C THR A 248 -26.69 5.03 0.52
N PRO A 249 -28.03 4.99 0.41
CA PRO A 249 -28.88 6.16 0.72
C PRO A 249 -28.72 6.68 2.15
N SER A 250 -28.40 5.82 3.11
CA SER A 250 -28.14 6.16 4.51
C SER A 250 -26.93 7.09 4.73
N VAL A 251 -26.03 7.16 3.74
CA VAL A 251 -24.81 7.97 3.78
C VAL A 251 -25.04 9.39 3.27
N LEU A 252 -26.08 9.59 2.47
CA LEU A 252 -26.34 10.87 1.77
C LEU A 252 -26.45 12.07 2.71
N SER A 253 -27.09 11.90 3.86
CA SER A 253 -27.24 12.97 4.88
C SER A 253 -25.92 13.44 5.50
N ARG A 254 -24.87 12.62 5.42
CA ARG A 254 -23.54 12.91 5.96
C ARG A 254 -22.59 13.49 4.92
N LEU A 255 -22.94 13.39 3.62
CA LEU A 255 -22.13 13.89 2.51
C LEU A 255 -22.30 15.40 2.36
N GLN A 256 -21.20 16.14 2.43
CA GLN A 256 -21.18 17.60 2.40
C GLN A 256 -20.18 18.12 1.37
N HIS A 257 -20.57 19.15 0.62
CA HIS A 257 -19.65 19.90 -0.21
C HIS A 257 -18.92 20.94 0.65
N TYR A 258 -17.60 20.84 0.73
CA TYR A 258 -16.75 21.81 1.42
C TYR A 258 -16.58 23.07 0.54
N THR A 259 -16.91 24.24 1.07
CA THR A 259 -16.85 25.53 0.36
C THR A 259 -15.99 26.56 1.08
N GLY A 260 -15.20 26.15 2.07
CA GLY A 260 -14.32 27.05 2.83
C GLY A 260 -13.20 27.63 1.95
N GLU A 261 -12.69 28.81 2.33
CA GLU A 261 -11.58 29.49 1.63
C GLU A 261 -10.23 28.74 1.83
N ARG A 262 -10.01 28.19 3.01
CA ARG A 262 -8.80 27.43 3.31
C ARG A 262 -8.91 26.03 2.71
N PRO A 263 -7.87 25.49 2.02
CA PRO A 263 -7.92 24.13 1.50
C PRO A 263 -8.30 23.12 2.58
N LEU A 264 -9.11 22.13 2.22
CA LEU A 264 -9.69 21.15 3.16
C LEU A 264 -8.62 20.43 3.98
N PHE A 265 -7.55 19.94 3.34
CA PHE A 265 -6.49 19.22 4.00
C PHE A 265 -5.62 20.11 4.90
N ASP A 266 -5.44 21.38 4.53
CA ASP A 266 -4.73 22.36 5.37
C ASP A 266 -5.54 22.71 6.62
N LEU A 267 -6.87 22.82 6.50
CA LEU A 267 -7.75 23.12 7.63
C LEU A 267 -7.64 22.07 8.73
N TYR A 268 -7.52 20.81 8.35
CA TYR A 268 -7.42 19.69 9.29
C TYR A 268 -5.97 19.25 9.57
N GLY A 269 -4.96 19.98 9.09
CA GLY A 269 -3.55 19.67 9.31
C GLY A 269 -3.07 18.35 8.65
N VAL A 270 -3.78 17.89 7.61
CA VAL A 270 -3.46 16.63 6.92
C VAL A 270 -2.14 16.72 6.18
N GLU A 271 -1.85 17.86 5.54
CA GLU A 271 -0.58 18.06 4.80
C GLU A 271 0.64 17.97 5.73
N GLU A 272 0.56 18.58 6.91
CA GLU A 272 1.64 18.47 7.92
C GLU A 272 1.79 17.02 8.41
N GLU A 273 0.69 16.31 8.60
CA GLU A 273 0.75 14.92 9.05
C GLU A 273 1.31 13.99 7.97
N ILE A 274 1.08 14.27 6.68
CA ILE A 274 1.73 13.57 5.57
C ILE A 274 3.25 13.74 5.66
N LEU A 275 3.73 14.97 5.83
CA LEU A 275 5.17 15.24 5.95
C LEU A 275 5.79 14.53 7.17
N ARG A 276 5.10 14.54 8.32
CA ARG A 276 5.55 13.80 9.51
C ARG A 276 5.57 12.30 9.28
N ALA A 277 4.57 11.77 8.56
CA ALA A 277 4.46 10.34 8.26
C ALA A 277 5.52 9.85 7.25
N LEU A 278 6.17 10.72 6.51
CA LEU A 278 7.32 10.39 5.66
C LEU A 278 8.64 10.35 6.42
N GLY A 279 8.70 10.98 7.60
CA GLY A 279 9.88 10.98 8.45
C GLY A 279 10.05 9.65 9.21
N ARG A 280 11.31 9.32 9.59
CA ARG A 280 11.61 8.12 10.39
C ARG A 280 11.12 8.25 11.84
N ARG A 281 11.22 9.45 12.41
CA ARG A 281 10.93 9.72 13.82
C ARG A 281 9.47 10.10 14.03
N VAL A 282 8.88 9.55 15.07
CA VAL A 282 7.52 9.86 15.54
C VAL A 282 7.59 10.21 17.01
N ASP A 283 7.35 11.48 17.34
CA ASP A 283 7.39 11.94 18.73
C ASP A 283 6.12 11.50 19.49
N LEU A 284 6.31 11.08 20.72
CA LEU A 284 5.25 10.74 21.67
C LEU A 284 4.95 11.95 22.56
N LYS A 285 3.71 12.06 23.05
CA LYS A 285 3.28 13.17 23.92
C LYS A 285 4.06 13.22 25.24
N SER A 286 4.53 12.08 25.72
CA SER A 286 5.36 11.97 26.93
C SER A 286 6.78 12.51 26.76
N GLY A 287 7.24 12.77 25.52
CA GLY A 287 8.61 13.15 25.20
C GLY A 287 9.49 11.98 24.75
N GLY A 288 8.99 10.75 24.77
CA GLY A 288 9.59 9.63 24.06
C GLY A 288 9.38 9.72 22.55
N TYR A 289 9.91 8.78 21.80
CA TYR A 289 9.73 8.73 20.34
C TYR A 289 9.87 7.32 19.79
N LEU A 290 9.32 7.11 18.60
CA LEU A 290 9.52 5.91 17.79
C LEU A 290 10.47 6.21 16.64
N ILE A 291 11.28 5.22 16.27
CA ILE A 291 12.00 5.20 14.99
C ILE A 291 11.38 4.11 14.12
N VAL A 292 10.91 4.50 12.95
CA VAL A 292 10.26 3.59 11.99
C VAL A 292 11.17 3.46 10.78
N ASP A 293 11.69 2.26 10.56
CA ASP A 293 12.54 1.92 9.42
C ASP A 293 11.87 0.86 8.56
N GLN A 294 11.76 1.15 7.28
CA GLN A 294 11.22 0.22 6.29
C GLN A 294 12.37 -0.30 5.43
N THR A 295 12.65 -1.61 5.53
CA THR A 295 13.62 -2.30 4.68
C THR A 295 12.89 -2.95 3.49
N GLU A 296 13.64 -3.61 2.61
CA GLU A 296 13.06 -4.36 1.48
C GLU A 296 12.08 -5.46 1.94
N ALA A 297 12.41 -6.18 3.01
CA ALA A 297 11.66 -7.36 3.46
C ALA A 297 10.70 -7.09 4.62
N MET A 298 11.01 -6.16 5.52
CA MET A 298 10.30 -5.96 6.76
C MET A 298 10.31 -4.48 7.21
N THR A 299 9.48 -4.18 8.21
CA THR A 299 9.49 -2.90 8.92
C THR A 299 9.97 -3.12 10.34
N THR A 300 10.83 -2.28 10.86
CA THR A 300 11.25 -2.27 12.26
C THR A 300 10.78 -0.98 12.93
N ILE A 301 10.33 -1.09 14.17
CA ILE A 301 9.89 0.06 14.98
C ILE A 301 10.57 -0.04 16.34
N ASP A 302 11.44 0.91 16.63
CA ASP A 302 12.18 1.03 17.88
C ASP A 302 11.55 2.12 18.77
N VAL A 303 11.41 1.85 20.07
CA VAL A 303 10.78 2.73 21.05
C VAL A 303 11.84 3.31 21.97
N ASN A 304 11.86 4.63 22.08
CA ASN A 304 12.83 5.37 22.89
C ASN A 304 12.15 6.26 23.93
N THR A 305 12.71 6.36 25.15
CA THR A 305 12.23 7.27 26.20
C THR A 305 12.49 8.74 25.90
N GLY A 306 13.51 9.03 25.04
CA GLY A 306 13.93 10.40 24.78
C GLY A 306 14.37 11.13 26.03
N GLY A 307 13.95 12.39 26.18
CA GLY A 307 14.19 13.21 27.36
C GLY A 307 13.18 13.03 28.50
N PHE A 308 12.29 12.03 28.40
CA PHE A 308 11.26 11.79 29.41
C PHE A 308 11.87 11.21 30.69
N VAL A 309 12.11 12.09 31.67
CA VAL A 309 12.55 11.75 33.02
C VAL A 309 11.31 11.83 33.93
N GLY A 310 10.33 10.96 33.68
CA GLY A 310 9.08 11.01 34.41
C GLY A 310 9.14 10.23 35.72
N GLY A 311 8.59 10.83 36.74
CA GLY A 311 8.14 10.13 37.96
C GLY A 311 9.24 9.60 38.89
N ARG A 312 8.77 9.09 40.03
CA ARG A 312 9.61 8.57 41.13
C ARG A 312 10.22 7.19 40.85
N ASN A 313 9.82 6.53 39.74
CA ASN A 313 10.25 5.17 39.43
C ASN A 313 10.54 5.07 37.88
N PHE A 314 11.73 4.64 37.55
CA PHE A 314 12.19 4.45 36.16
C PHE A 314 11.34 3.38 35.43
N ALA A 315 10.98 2.29 36.14
CA ALA A 315 10.15 1.22 35.57
C ALA A 315 8.75 1.71 35.16
N ASP A 316 8.14 2.61 35.94
CA ASP A 316 6.83 3.20 35.62
C ASP A 316 6.92 4.14 34.41
N THR A 317 8.05 4.81 34.24
CA THR A 317 8.31 5.65 33.07
C THR A 317 8.38 4.81 31.80
N ILE A 318 9.16 3.74 31.81
CA ILE A 318 9.25 2.76 30.72
C ILE A 318 7.87 2.21 30.36
N PHE A 319 7.15 1.74 31.36
CA PHE A 319 5.83 1.15 31.18
C PHE A 319 4.85 2.13 30.51
N LYS A 320 4.78 3.39 30.97
CA LYS A 320 3.92 4.43 30.39
C LYS A 320 4.34 4.77 28.95
N THR A 321 5.64 4.87 28.69
CA THR A 321 6.15 5.13 27.33
C THR A 321 5.78 3.99 26.38
N ASN A 322 5.94 2.73 26.82
CA ASN A 322 5.58 1.57 26.02
C ASN A 322 4.06 1.46 25.75
N LEU A 323 3.21 1.83 26.72
CA LEU A 323 1.76 1.90 26.50
C LEU A 323 1.38 2.98 25.48
N GLU A 324 2.00 4.17 25.58
CA GLU A 324 1.77 5.23 24.60
C GLU A 324 2.30 4.81 23.20
N ALA A 325 3.47 4.18 23.15
CA ALA A 325 4.07 3.64 21.93
C ALA A 325 3.14 2.63 21.25
N ALA A 326 2.47 1.75 22.00
CA ALA A 326 1.54 0.76 21.43
C ALA A 326 0.40 1.42 20.62
N HIS A 327 -0.16 2.52 21.13
CA HIS A 327 -1.17 3.31 20.42
C HIS A 327 -0.60 4.03 19.17
N ALA A 328 0.58 4.66 19.34
CA ALA A 328 1.24 5.37 18.26
C ALA A 328 1.65 4.41 17.13
N ILE A 329 2.19 3.23 17.45
CA ILE A 329 2.54 2.18 16.50
C ILE A 329 1.31 1.78 15.69
N ALA A 330 0.20 1.40 16.35
CA ALA A 330 -1.02 0.99 15.66
C ALA A 330 -1.55 2.07 14.71
N ARG A 331 -1.47 3.36 15.11
CA ARG A 331 -1.81 4.49 14.25
C ARG A 331 -0.86 4.64 13.06
N GLN A 332 0.46 4.58 13.29
CA GLN A 332 1.46 4.72 12.22
C GLN A 332 1.39 3.61 11.19
N LEU A 333 1.07 2.37 11.61
CA LEU A 333 0.87 1.25 10.69
C LEU A 333 -0.28 1.51 9.71
N ARG A 334 -1.39 2.10 10.18
CA ARG A 334 -2.53 2.47 9.34
C ARG A 334 -2.21 3.69 8.47
N LEU A 335 -1.71 4.77 9.06
CA LEU A 335 -1.42 6.04 8.39
C LEU A 335 -0.42 5.86 7.26
N ARG A 336 0.70 5.17 7.51
CA ARG A 336 1.76 4.90 6.53
C ARG A 336 1.45 3.69 5.65
N ASN A 337 0.38 2.96 5.92
CA ASN A 337 0.03 1.67 5.30
C ASN A 337 1.19 0.67 5.28
N LEU A 338 1.85 0.49 6.42
CA LEU A 338 2.93 -0.48 6.57
C LEU A 338 2.36 -1.90 6.64
N GLY A 339 2.99 -2.84 5.95
CA GLY A 339 2.53 -4.23 5.89
C GLY A 339 3.67 -5.21 5.60
N GLY A 340 3.37 -6.48 5.73
CA GLY A 340 4.35 -7.56 5.69
C GLY A 340 4.77 -7.96 7.09
N ILE A 341 6.03 -8.32 7.27
CA ILE A 341 6.64 -8.63 8.57
C ILE A 341 6.99 -7.31 9.26
N ILE A 342 6.63 -7.18 10.53
CA ILE A 342 6.89 -5.99 11.34
C ILE A 342 7.47 -6.45 12.67
N ILE A 343 8.59 -5.87 13.06
CA ILE A 343 9.29 -6.13 14.32
C ILE A 343 9.19 -4.88 15.20
N LEU A 344 8.73 -5.06 16.42
CA LEU A 344 8.59 -3.99 17.39
C LEU A 344 9.59 -4.21 18.52
N ASP A 345 10.41 -3.22 18.76
CA ASP A 345 11.40 -3.20 19.84
C ASP A 345 10.91 -2.22 20.92
N PHE A 346 10.19 -2.76 21.90
CA PHE A 346 9.75 -2.00 23.07
C PHE A 346 10.91 -1.84 24.04
N ILE A 347 10.91 -0.74 24.80
CA ILE A 347 11.88 -0.55 25.87
C ILE A 347 11.80 -1.72 26.84
N ASP A 348 12.93 -2.27 27.24
CA ASP A 348 13.01 -3.45 28.11
C ASP A 348 12.22 -3.30 29.40
N MET A 349 11.46 -4.33 29.72
CA MET A 349 10.65 -4.42 30.94
C MET A 349 10.96 -5.73 31.67
N ASP A 350 11.38 -5.64 32.93
CA ASP A 350 11.63 -6.82 33.77
C ASP A 350 10.31 -7.46 34.26
N ASN A 351 9.28 -6.65 34.43
CA ASN A 351 7.98 -7.11 34.94
C ASN A 351 7.13 -7.71 33.82
N ASN A 352 6.79 -8.99 33.96
CA ASN A 352 5.92 -9.72 33.04
C ASN A 352 4.48 -9.17 32.97
N GLU A 353 3.96 -8.60 34.07
CA GLU A 353 2.64 -7.96 34.07
C GLU A 353 2.65 -6.72 33.15
N HIS A 354 3.71 -5.92 33.19
CA HIS A 354 3.88 -4.77 32.30
C HIS A 354 3.97 -5.23 30.83
N ARG A 355 4.76 -6.28 30.53
CA ARG A 355 4.84 -6.85 29.16
C ARG A 355 3.48 -7.28 28.66
N ASN A 356 2.72 -8.02 29.48
CA ASN A 356 1.37 -8.48 29.12
C ASN A 356 0.39 -7.32 28.90
N ALA A 357 0.45 -6.28 29.74
CA ALA A 357 -0.39 -5.10 29.61
C ALA A 357 -0.09 -4.31 28.34
N VAL A 358 1.19 -4.10 27.98
CA VAL A 358 1.61 -3.45 26.73
C VAL A 358 1.13 -4.25 25.53
N LEU A 359 1.28 -5.57 25.56
CA LEU A 359 0.83 -6.45 24.47
C LEU A 359 -0.69 -6.42 24.31
N ALA A 360 -1.44 -6.42 25.42
CA ALA A 360 -2.90 -6.33 25.41
C ALA A 360 -3.36 -4.98 24.83
N GLU A 361 -2.71 -3.87 25.21
CA GLU A 361 -3.04 -2.54 24.70
C GLU A 361 -2.69 -2.40 23.21
N LEU A 362 -1.57 -2.98 22.76
CA LEU A 362 -1.22 -3.05 21.34
C LEU A 362 -2.29 -3.80 20.54
N LYS A 363 -2.70 -4.99 21.00
CA LYS A 363 -3.77 -5.78 20.35
C LYS A 363 -5.08 -5.02 20.30
N LYS A 364 -5.45 -4.33 21.37
CA LYS A 364 -6.66 -3.49 21.45
C LYS A 364 -6.60 -2.31 20.45
N ALA A 365 -5.45 -1.64 20.34
CA ALA A 365 -5.25 -0.54 19.38
C ALA A 365 -5.30 -1.03 17.92
N LEU A 366 -4.77 -2.24 17.65
CA LEU A 366 -4.80 -2.89 16.36
C LEU A 366 -6.18 -3.46 15.99
N ALA A 367 -7.07 -3.72 16.94
CA ALA A 367 -8.43 -4.19 16.64
C ALA A 367 -9.25 -3.21 15.76
N ARG A 368 -8.86 -1.94 15.73
CA ARG A 368 -9.45 -0.93 14.83
C ARG A 368 -8.93 -1.02 13.39
N ASP A 369 -7.90 -1.82 13.13
CA ASP A 369 -7.35 -1.99 11.79
C ASP A 369 -8.25 -2.92 10.96
N ARG A 370 -8.71 -2.42 9.82
CA ARG A 370 -9.54 -3.19 8.88
C ARG A 370 -8.76 -4.31 8.20
N THR A 371 -7.43 -4.24 8.24
CA THR A 371 -6.53 -5.20 7.62
C THR A 371 -6.27 -6.36 8.58
N LYS A 372 -6.10 -7.57 8.05
CA LYS A 372 -5.76 -8.74 8.87
C LYS A 372 -4.37 -8.55 9.47
N VAL A 373 -4.32 -8.60 10.81
CA VAL A 373 -3.10 -8.49 11.62
C VAL A 373 -2.97 -9.75 12.48
N SER A 374 -1.74 -10.23 12.64
CA SER A 374 -1.39 -11.30 13.60
C SER A 374 -0.22 -10.81 14.45
N VAL A 375 -0.35 -10.91 15.78
CA VAL A 375 0.64 -10.44 16.75
C VAL A 375 1.05 -11.58 17.65
N SER A 376 2.36 -11.88 17.73
CA SER A 376 2.94 -12.86 18.67
C SER A 376 3.03 -12.29 20.09
N GLY A 377 3.54 -13.07 21.01
CA GLY A 377 4.03 -12.59 22.32
C GLY A 377 5.43 -11.98 22.19
N PHE A 378 5.98 -11.54 23.34
CA PHE A 378 7.40 -11.17 23.41
C PHE A 378 8.28 -12.38 23.15
N SER A 379 9.25 -12.22 22.26
CA SER A 379 10.28 -13.24 21.99
C SER A 379 11.30 -13.31 23.13
N ALA A 380 12.22 -14.28 23.05
CA ALA A 380 13.34 -14.40 23.99
C ALA A 380 14.29 -13.18 23.96
N LEU A 381 14.28 -12.42 22.88
CA LEU A 381 15.05 -11.19 22.72
C LEU A 381 14.30 -9.95 23.17
N GLY A 382 13.07 -10.06 23.72
CA GLY A 382 12.25 -8.92 24.12
C GLY A 382 11.48 -8.25 22.98
N LEU A 383 11.55 -8.79 21.75
CA LEU A 383 10.89 -8.23 20.58
C LEU A 383 9.45 -8.75 20.44
N VAL A 384 8.57 -7.94 19.86
CA VAL A 384 7.24 -8.38 19.45
C VAL A 384 7.20 -8.50 17.92
N GLU A 385 6.91 -9.70 17.45
CA GLU A 385 6.79 -10.01 16.02
C GLU A 385 5.33 -9.91 15.61
N MET A 386 5.06 -9.26 14.48
CA MET A 386 3.72 -9.21 13.93
C MET A 386 3.72 -9.26 12.40
N THR A 387 2.58 -9.64 11.85
CA THR A 387 2.33 -9.53 10.41
C THR A 387 1.08 -8.72 10.17
N ARG A 388 1.12 -7.87 9.14
CA ARG A 388 -0.02 -7.12 8.63
C ARG A 388 -0.14 -7.35 7.12
N LYS A 389 -1.31 -7.79 6.66
CA LYS A 389 -1.53 -8.05 5.22
C LYS A 389 -1.26 -6.79 4.41
N ARG A 390 -0.39 -6.87 3.39
CA ARG A 390 -0.21 -5.78 2.41
C ARG A 390 -1.44 -5.73 1.51
N THR A 391 -2.19 -4.63 1.57
CA THR A 391 -3.37 -4.40 0.73
C THR A 391 -3.10 -3.41 -0.40
N ARG A 392 -2.11 -2.55 -0.21
CA ARG A 392 -1.63 -1.52 -1.15
C ARG A 392 -0.21 -1.13 -0.77
N GLU A 393 0.42 -0.28 -1.55
CA GLU A 393 1.76 0.23 -1.29
C GLU A 393 1.81 1.17 -0.08
N SER A 394 2.97 1.27 0.57
CA SER A 394 3.16 2.19 1.70
C SER A 394 3.14 3.65 1.22
N LEU A 395 2.81 4.57 2.14
CA LEU A 395 2.76 6.01 1.84
C LEU A 395 4.09 6.51 1.24
N ALA A 396 5.22 6.09 1.81
CA ALA A 396 6.54 6.46 1.30
C ALA A 396 6.78 5.94 -0.13
N HIS A 397 6.32 4.73 -0.44
CA HIS A 397 6.47 4.17 -1.79
C HIS A 397 5.63 4.90 -2.86
N ILE A 398 4.47 5.44 -2.45
CA ILE A 398 3.61 6.24 -3.34
C ILE A 398 4.19 7.64 -3.57
N LEU A 399 4.76 8.28 -2.52
CA LEU A 399 5.10 9.69 -2.53
C LEU A 399 6.59 9.98 -2.74
N CYS A 400 7.48 8.99 -2.49
CA CYS A 400 8.92 9.17 -2.54
C CYS A 400 9.59 8.24 -3.54
N GLU A 401 10.78 8.61 -3.96
CA GLU A 401 11.71 7.80 -4.75
C GLU A 401 13.05 7.64 -3.99
N PRO A 402 13.87 6.64 -4.33
CA PRO A 402 15.19 6.50 -3.72
C PRO A 402 16.03 7.76 -3.89
N CYS A 403 16.70 8.20 -2.81
CA CYS A 403 17.58 9.36 -2.86
C CYS A 403 18.69 9.16 -3.90
N PRO A 404 18.86 10.05 -4.90
CA PRO A 404 19.86 9.87 -5.94
C PRO A 404 21.31 9.92 -5.40
N ALA A 405 21.56 10.65 -4.31
CA ALA A 405 22.90 10.75 -3.72
C ALA A 405 23.37 9.44 -3.07
N CYS A 406 22.51 8.73 -2.33
CA CYS A 406 22.88 7.50 -1.64
C CYS A 406 22.23 6.24 -2.22
N ALA A 407 21.43 6.36 -3.29
CA ALA A 407 20.68 5.27 -3.89
C ALA A 407 19.86 4.42 -2.85
N GLY A 408 19.32 5.10 -1.83
CA GLY A 408 18.55 4.47 -0.75
C GLY A 408 19.38 3.90 0.41
N LYS A 409 20.73 4.02 0.39
CA LYS A 409 21.59 3.49 1.46
C LYS A 409 21.46 4.24 2.78
N GLY A 410 21.00 5.52 2.74
CA GLY A 410 20.92 6.41 3.92
C GLY A 410 22.25 6.98 4.40
N GLN A 411 23.37 6.64 3.76
CA GLN A 411 24.71 7.09 4.06
C GLN A 411 25.51 7.27 2.77
N VAL A 412 26.42 8.23 2.78
CA VAL A 412 27.42 8.45 1.73
C VAL A 412 28.82 8.39 2.34
N LYS A 413 29.83 8.05 1.53
CA LYS A 413 31.22 8.12 1.97
C LYS A 413 31.59 9.54 2.34
N THR A 414 32.42 9.73 3.36
CA THR A 414 32.92 11.05 3.73
C THR A 414 33.80 11.62 2.63
N SER A 415 33.84 12.95 2.49
CA SER A 415 34.73 13.65 1.52
C SER A 415 36.18 13.22 1.66
N ARG A 416 36.66 12.96 2.88
CA ARG A 416 38.01 12.44 3.15
C ARG A 416 38.20 11.03 2.57
N THR A 417 37.19 10.15 2.69
CA THR A 417 37.25 8.81 2.07
C THR A 417 37.39 8.92 0.55
N ILE A 418 36.64 9.83 -0.06
CA ILE A 418 36.70 10.08 -1.51
C ILE A 418 38.07 10.65 -1.90
N CYS A 419 38.65 11.62 -1.15
CA CYS A 419 40.00 12.11 -1.38
C CYS A 419 41.00 10.94 -1.43
N TYR A 420 40.94 10.02 -0.47
CA TYR A 420 41.87 8.90 -0.43
C TYR A 420 41.59 7.85 -1.55
N GLU A 421 40.38 7.72 -2.01
CA GLU A 421 40.07 6.91 -3.20
C GLU A 421 40.68 7.54 -4.44
N ILE A 422 40.54 8.84 -4.64
CA ILE A 422 41.14 9.59 -5.74
C ILE A 422 42.67 9.46 -5.71
N LEU A 423 43.31 9.63 -4.56
CA LEU A 423 44.76 9.46 -4.45
C LEU A 423 45.22 8.05 -4.86
N ARG A 424 44.48 7.02 -4.45
CA ARG A 424 44.77 5.65 -4.87
C ARG A 424 44.54 5.42 -6.36
N GLU A 425 43.52 6.07 -6.92
CA GLU A 425 43.25 6.02 -8.37
C GLU A 425 44.38 6.64 -9.17
N LEU A 426 44.81 7.85 -8.79
CA LEU A 426 45.94 8.52 -9.43
C LEU A 426 47.20 7.66 -9.42
N LEU A 427 47.49 6.94 -8.34
CA LEU A 427 48.60 5.99 -8.27
C LEU A 427 48.45 4.81 -9.25
N ARG A 428 47.27 4.31 -9.43
CA ARG A 428 46.97 3.23 -10.39
C ARG A 428 47.13 3.71 -11.83
N GLU A 429 46.52 4.85 -12.14
CA GLU A 429 46.55 5.43 -13.48
C GLU A 429 47.99 5.87 -13.85
N ALA A 430 48.79 6.41 -12.93
CA ALA A 430 50.17 6.77 -13.15
C ALA A 430 51.09 5.56 -13.45
N LYS A 431 50.75 4.35 -12.97
CA LYS A 431 51.46 3.11 -13.29
C LYS A 431 51.12 2.54 -14.65
N GLN A 432 49.90 2.79 -15.11
CA GLN A 432 49.36 2.23 -16.38
C GLN A 432 49.59 3.16 -17.56
N PHE A 433 49.48 4.47 -17.31
CA PHE A 433 49.50 5.49 -18.35
C PHE A 433 50.58 6.54 -18.03
N ASN A 434 51.04 7.26 -19.05
CA ASN A 434 52.02 8.31 -18.92
C ASN A 434 51.50 9.67 -19.42
N PRO A 435 50.44 10.25 -18.78
CA PRO A 435 49.87 11.52 -19.19
C PRO A 435 50.84 12.68 -18.84
N ARG A 436 50.58 13.86 -19.40
CA ARG A 436 51.31 15.07 -19.03
C ARG A 436 50.82 15.66 -17.69
N GLU A 437 49.51 15.51 -17.46
CA GLU A 437 48.83 16.08 -16.30
C GLU A 437 47.64 15.18 -15.95
N PHE A 438 47.30 15.10 -14.65
CA PHE A 438 46.05 14.55 -14.16
C PHE A 438 45.13 15.69 -13.76
N ARG A 439 43.88 15.63 -14.17
CA ARG A 439 42.83 16.53 -13.71
C ARG A 439 41.79 15.77 -12.94
N ILE A 440 41.52 16.20 -11.71
CA ILE A 440 40.51 15.65 -10.83
C ILE A 440 39.25 16.50 -10.96
N LEU A 441 38.14 15.91 -11.37
CA LEU A 441 36.80 16.49 -11.26
C LEU A 441 36.11 15.86 -10.06
N ALA A 442 35.62 16.69 -9.13
CA ALA A 442 34.87 16.20 -7.97
C ALA A 442 33.90 17.29 -7.46
N SER A 443 33.06 16.91 -6.49
CA SER A 443 32.16 17.84 -5.83
C SER A 443 32.96 18.95 -5.09
N GLN A 444 32.31 20.10 -4.86
CA GLN A 444 32.91 21.23 -4.17
C GLN A 444 33.54 20.82 -2.83
N GLU A 445 32.84 20.05 -2.00
CA GLU A 445 33.29 19.60 -0.67
C GLU A 445 34.58 18.77 -0.73
N VAL A 446 34.73 17.93 -1.74
CA VAL A 446 35.93 17.10 -1.94
C VAL A 446 37.09 17.96 -2.40
N ILE A 447 36.87 18.91 -3.30
CA ILE A 447 37.91 19.83 -3.78
C ILE A 447 38.38 20.76 -2.66
N ASP A 448 37.47 21.32 -1.86
CA ASP A 448 37.81 22.16 -0.72
C ASP A 448 38.68 21.39 0.29
N LEU A 449 38.35 20.15 0.59
CA LEU A 449 39.13 19.29 1.47
C LEU A 449 40.55 19.05 0.92
N PHE A 450 40.71 18.86 -0.40
CA PHE A 450 42.02 18.76 -1.03
C PHE A 450 42.84 20.07 -0.95
N LEU A 451 42.18 21.20 -1.04
CA LEU A 451 42.88 22.50 -0.96
C LEU A 451 43.28 22.88 0.47
N GLU A 452 42.51 22.46 1.45
CA GLU A 452 42.71 22.80 2.85
C GLU A 452 43.51 21.73 3.61
N GLU A 453 42.86 20.61 3.97
CA GLU A 453 43.44 19.64 4.90
C GLU A 453 44.36 18.61 4.22
N GLU A 454 44.05 18.19 2.99
CA GLU A 454 44.75 17.13 2.27
C GLU A 454 45.74 17.65 1.23
N SER A 455 46.02 18.97 1.22
CA SER A 455 46.89 19.64 0.26
C SER A 455 48.32 19.07 0.25
N GLN A 456 48.85 18.73 1.41
CA GLN A 456 50.19 18.13 1.53
C GLN A 456 50.24 16.75 0.92
N HIS A 457 49.24 15.92 1.16
CA HIS A 457 49.13 14.56 0.58
C HIS A 457 49.05 14.60 -0.94
N LEU A 458 48.28 15.54 -1.48
CA LEU A 458 48.15 15.75 -2.91
C LEU A 458 49.49 16.20 -3.54
N ALA A 459 50.19 17.17 -2.90
CA ALA A 459 51.48 17.64 -3.36
C ALA A 459 52.55 16.51 -3.32
N MET A 460 52.64 15.78 -2.21
CA MET A 460 53.56 14.62 -2.08
C MET A 460 53.29 13.55 -3.15
N LEU A 461 52.01 13.30 -3.49
CA LEU A 461 51.64 12.38 -4.54
C LEU A 461 52.08 12.90 -5.91
N GLY A 462 51.86 14.20 -6.22
CA GLY A 462 52.29 14.83 -7.45
C GLY A 462 53.82 14.74 -7.67
N ASP A 463 54.59 14.97 -6.61
CA ASP A 463 56.06 14.82 -6.60
C ASP A 463 56.46 13.37 -6.81
N PHE A 464 55.81 12.44 -6.13
CA PHE A 464 56.08 11.00 -6.24
C PHE A 464 55.85 10.44 -7.64
N ILE A 465 54.72 10.80 -8.28
CA ILE A 465 54.41 10.35 -9.65
C ILE A 465 55.09 11.17 -10.73
N GLY A 466 55.71 12.34 -10.38
CA GLY A 466 56.38 13.26 -11.28
C GLY A 466 55.42 13.92 -12.30
N LYS A 467 54.14 14.11 -11.91
CA LYS A 467 53.09 14.69 -12.78
C LYS A 467 52.35 15.81 -12.08
N ARG A 468 51.89 16.76 -12.89
CA ARG A 468 50.99 17.83 -12.39
C ARG A 468 49.62 17.25 -12.08
N ILE A 469 49.03 17.68 -10.97
CA ILE A 469 47.63 17.34 -10.61
C ILE A 469 46.88 18.67 -10.51
N SER A 470 45.82 18.83 -11.28
CA SER A 470 44.90 19.97 -11.21
C SER A 470 43.56 19.55 -10.65
N LEU A 471 42.92 20.46 -9.94
CA LEU A 471 41.62 20.26 -9.30
C LEU A 471 40.58 21.11 -10.01
N GLN A 472 39.43 20.56 -10.29
CA GLN A 472 38.28 21.24 -10.87
C GLN A 472 37.00 20.83 -10.19
N VAL A 473 36.18 21.78 -9.77
CA VAL A 473 34.86 21.53 -9.21
C VAL A 473 33.90 21.20 -10.34
N GLU A 474 33.14 20.12 -10.16
CA GLU A 474 32.00 19.79 -10.99
C GLU A 474 30.72 19.88 -10.15
N THR A 475 29.93 20.92 -10.37
CA THR A 475 28.77 21.27 -9.55
C THR A 475 27.59 20.29 -9.66
N SER A 476 27.58 19.49 -10.73
CA SER A 476 26.58 18.44 -10.94
C SER A 476 26.89 17.15 -10.18
N TYR A 477 28.12 17.00 -9.63
CA TYR A 477 28.53 15.78 -8.95
C TYR A 477 28.04 15.74 -7.50
N HIS A 478 27.55 14.57 -7.12
CA HIS A 478 27.33 14.24 -5.70
C HIS A 478 28.68 13.93 -5.04
N GLN A 479 28.69 13.94 -3.71
CA GLN A 479 29.90 13.78 -2.89
C GLN A 479 30.75 12.54 -3.25
N GLU A 480 30.14 11.43 -3.67
CA GLU A 480 30.85 10.20 -4.05
C GLU A 480 31.30 10.17 -5.51
N GLN A 481 30.90 11.14 -6.32
CA GLN A 481 31.23 11.17 -7.75
C GLN A 481 32.53 11.93 -7.97
N TYR A 482 33.42 11.33 -8.73
CA TYR A 482 34.66 11.95 -9.21
C TYR A 482 35.12 11.31 -10.52
N ASP A 483 35.89 12.06 -11.28
CA ASP A 483 36.62 11.57 -12.45
C ASP A 483 38.07 11.99 -12.40
N VAL A 484 38.95 11.10 -12.89
CA VAL A 484 40.36 11.36 -13.11
C VAL A 484 40.62 11.41 -14.60
N ILE A 485 40.88 12.63 -15.11
CA ILE A 485 41.13 12.85 -16.53
C ILE A 485 42.62 12.85 -16.79
N LEU A 486 43.04 12.03 -17.76
CA LEU A 486 44.40 11.93 -18.28
C LEU A 486 44.60 12.99 -19.40
N MET A 487 45.50 13.93 -19.24
CA MET A 487 45.74 15.02 -20.18
C MET A 487 47.13 14.96 -20.80
#